data_b55b8937a68ff59ce00a771441c6a76e
#
_entry.id   b55b8937a68ff59ce00a771441c6a76e
#
_cell.length_a   1.000
_cell.length_b   1.000
_cell.length_c   1.000
_cell.angle_alpha   90.00
_cell.angle_beta   90.00
_cell.angle_gamma   90.00
#
_symmetry.space_group_name_H-M   'P 1'
#
loop_
_entity.id
_entity.type
_entity.pdbx_description
1 polymer ?
#
loop_
_entity_poly.entity_id
_entity_poly.type
_entity_poly.pdbx_seq_one_letter_code
_entity_poly.pdbx_strand_id
1 'polypeptide(L)'
;MHISRFPRIHFAHLPTPLEPLEKLSKLLGGPQIFIKRDDCTGLATGGNKTRKLEFLIGDALHKKADTIITQGATQSNHVRQTAAISAKLGLRCEILLEHRTGSDDPDYLENGNVLLDRKIGRRFR
;
A
#
# COMPACT_ATOMS: atom_id res chain seq x y z
N MET A 1 -0.13 -25.63 0.34
CA MET A 1 0.51 -24.86 -0.76
C MET A 1 1.59 -23.98 -0.14
N HIS A 2 2.83 -24.01 -0.64
CA HIS A 2 3.93 -23.19 -0.10
C HIS A 2 4.04 -21.87 -0.88
N ILE A 3 4.16 -20.74 -0.17
CA ILE A 3 4.13 -19.39 -0.77
C ILE A 3 5.36 -19.12 -1.67
N SER A 4 6.48 -19.81 -1.42
CA SER A 4 7.73 -19.65 -2.19
C SER A 4 7.64 -20.07 -3.68
N ARG A 5 6.56 -20.74 -4.07
CA ARG A 5 6.32 -21.11 -5.47
C ARG A 5 5.88 -19.93 -6.36
N PHE A 6 5.48 -18.82 -5.76
CA PHE A 6 5.03 -17.66 -6.50
C PHE A 6 6.19 -16.69 -6.75
N PRO A 7 6.25 -16.05 -7.94
CA PRO A 7 7.20 -14.98 -8.21
C PRO A 7 7.07 -13.89 -7.13
N ARG A 8 8.20 -13.43 -6.63
CA ARG A 8 8.24 -12.38 -5.60
C ARG A 8 9.45 -11.48 -5.82
N ILE A 9 9.24 -10.19 -5.70
CA ILE A 9 10.32 -9.21 -5.58
C ILE A 9 10.33 -8.65 -4.16
N HIS A 10 11.51 -8.34 -3.65
CA HIS A 10 11.67 -7.81 -2.29
C HIS A 10 11.91 -6.31 -2.34
N PHE A 11 11.01 -5.53 -1.76
CA PHE A 11 11.15 -4.08 -1.65
C PHE A 11 10.62 -3.52 -0.33
N ALA A 12 10.03 -4.36 0.51
CA ALA A 12 9.60 -4.01 1.85
C ALA A 12 10.76 -4.09 2.85
N HIS A 13 10.75 -3.21 3.83
CA HIS A 13 11.61 -3.33 5.02
C HIS A 13 10.97 -4.38 5.94
N LEU A 14 11.52 -5.59 5.93
CA LEU A 14 11.01 -6.72 6.72
C LEU A 14 12.16 -7.36 7.54
N PRO A 15 11.83 -7.94 8.69
CA PRO A 15 10.52 -8.03 9.33
C PRO A 15 10.09 -6.71 9.98
N THR A 16 8.78 -6.38 9.92
CA THR A 16 8.24 -5.25 10.68
C THR A 16 8.08 -5.65 12.15
N PRO A 17 8.22 -4.70 13.11
CA PRO A 17 8.05 -4.99 14.53
C PRO A 17 6.64 -5.49 14.87
N LEU A 18 6.55 -6.29 15.92
CA LEU A 18 5.32 -6.63 16.62
C LEU A 18 5.45 -6.11 18.06
N GLU A 19 4.71 -5.06 18.38
CA GLU A 19 4.85 -4.32 19.63
C GLU A 19 3.63 -4.52 20.53
N PRO A 20 3.79 -4.76 21.85
CA PRO A 20 2.67 -4.81 22.78
C PRO A 20 2.11 -3.40 23.03
N LEU A 21 0.79 -3.28 23.07
CA LEU A 21 0.08 -2.07 23.46
C LEU A 21 -0.34 -2.18 24.93
N GLU A 22 0.64 -2.10 25.84
CA GLU A 22 0.45 -2.37 27.26
C GLU A 22 -0.60 -1.47 27.92
N LYS A 23 -0.54 -0.14 27.65
CA LYS A 23 -1.50 0.83 28.21
C LYS A 23 -2.93 0.54 27.74
N LEU A 24 -3.11 0.23 26.45
CA LEU A 24 -4.41 -0.08 25.90
C LEU A 24 -4.95 -1.41 26.43
N SER A 25 -4.11 -2.44 26.50
CA SER A 25 -4.47 -3.75 27.07
C SER A 25 -4.94 -3.61 28.52
N LYS A 26 -4.20 -2.83 29.33
CA LYS A 26 -4.56 -2.56 30.72
C LYS A 26 -5.86 -1.76 30.86
N LEU A 27 -6.04 -0.73 30.01
CA LEU A 27 -7.25 0.09 30.02
C LEU A 27 -8.51 -0.71 29.72
N LEU A 28 -8.43 -1.64 28.76
CA LEU A 28 -9.57 -2.47 28.34
C LEU A 28 -9.80 -3.68 29.23
N GLY A 29 -8.87 -4.05 30.10
CA GLY A 29 -9.03 -5.16 31.04
C GLY A 29 -9.23 -6.53 30.41
N GLY A 30 -8.85 -6.70 29.12
CA GLY A 30 -9.04 -7.92 28.34
C GLY A 30 -7.71 -8.59 27.95
N PRO A 31 -7.67 -9.28 26.80
CA PRO A 31 -6.45 -9.92 26.32
C PRO A 31 -5.34 -8.91 26.02
N GLN A 32 -4.10 -9.40 25.95
CA GLN A 32 -2.99 -8.58 25.48
C GLN A 32 -3.17 -8.18 24.01
N ILE A 33 -3.06 -6.89 23.74
CA ILE A 33 -3.19 -6.32 22.40
C ILE A 33 -1.79 -5.99 21.86
N PHE A 34 -1.54 -6.40 20.62
CA PHE A 34 -0.30 -6.13 19.92
C PHE A 34 -0.58 -5.35 18.63
N ILE A 35 0.37 -4.51 18.22
CA ILE A 35 0.35 -3.87 16.92
C ILE A 35 1.45 -4.43 16.03
N LYS A 36 1.05 -4.89 14.83
CA LYS A 36 2.00 -5.23 13.77
C LYS A 36 2.31 -3.96 12.96
N ARG A 37 3.56 -3.48 13.06
CA ARG A 37 4.00 -2.19 12.51
C ARG A 37 4.18 -2.24 10.98
N ASP A 38 3.12 -2.53 10.24
CA ASP A 38 3.18 -2.54 8.78
C ASP A 38 3.19 -1.13 8.16
N ASP A 39 3.02 -0.09 8.96
CA ASP A 39 3.40 1.29 8.65
C ASP A 39 4.90 1.44 8.38
N CYS A 40 5.75 0.57 8.96
CA CYS A 40 7.20 0.60 8.81
C CYS A 40 7.73 -0.17 7.58
N THR A 41 6.89 -0.57 6.63
CA THR A 41 7.32 -1.30 5.42
C THR A 41 8.12 -0.47 4.42
N GLY A 42 8.20 0.85 4.58
CA GLY A 42 9.16 1.75 3.92
C GLY A 42 8.70 2.35 2.59
N LEU A 43 7.95 1.63 1.76
CA LEU A 43 7.56 2.11 0.43
C LEU A 43 6.54 3.25 0.52
N ALA A 44 6.94 4.45 0.08
CA ALA A 44 6.10 5.66 0.03
C ALA A 44 5.28 5.84 1.31
N THR A 45 5.96 6.07 2.43
CA THR A 45 5.41 6.18 3.80
C THR A 45 4.90 4.87 4.42
N GLY A 46 5.19 3.72 3.80
CA GLY A 46 4.85 2.41 4.35
C GLY A 46 3.38 2.01 4.20
N GLY A 47 3.06 0.84 4.71
CA GLY A 47 1.71 0.30 4.75
C GLY A 47 1.65 -1.21 4.45
N ASN A 48 0.57 -1.83 4.89
CA ASN A 48 0.39 -3.28 4.82
C ASN A 48 0.25 -3.85 3.39
N LYS A 49 -0.05 -3.02 2.40
CA LYS A 49 -0.25 -3.47 1.02
C LYS A 49 1.06 -3.85 0.34
N THR A 50 2.19 -3.35 0.84
CA THR A 50 3.54 -3.73 0.39
C THR A 50 3.72 -5.25 0.37
N ARG A 51 3.21 -5.97 1.38
CA ARG A 51 3.32 -7.44 1.47
C ARG A 51 2.73 -8.16 0.28
N LYS A 52 1.52 -7.81 -0.14
CA LYS A 52 0.88 -8.44 -1.30
C LYS A 52 1.48 -7.94 -2.61
N LEU A 53 1.91 -6.69 -2.66
CA LEU A 53 2.49 -6.09 -3.86
C LEU A 53 3.82 -6.75 -4.23
N GLU A 54 4.62 -7.24 -3.29
CA GLU A 54 5.82 -8.01 -3.60
C GLU A 54 5.53 -9.22 -4.49
N PHE A 55 4.39 -9.88 -4.31
CA PHE A 55 3.96 -11.01 -5.13
C PHE A 55 3.26 -10.55 -6.42
N LEU A 56 2.34 -9.60 -6.33
CA LEU A 56 1.57 -9.14 -7.50
C LEU A 56 2.50 -8.50 -8.53
N ILE A 57 3.44 -7.68 -8.10
CA ILE A 57 4.43 -7.07 -9.00
C ILE A 57 5.45 -8.10 -9.47
N GLY A 58 5.84 -9.05 -8.61
CA GLY A 58 6.66 -10.18 -9.01
C GLY A 58 6.05 -10.97 -10.16
N ASP A 59 4.75 -11.27 -10.08
CA ASP A 59 4.00 -11.95 -11.15
C ASP A 59 3.86 -11.08 -12.42
N ALA A 60 3.59 -9.79 -12.26
CA ALA A 60 3.52 -8.85 -13.37
C ALA A 60 4.85 -8.78 -14.16
N LEU A 61 5.97 -8.67 -13.46
CA LEU A 61 7.30 -8.67 -14.08
C LEU A 61 7.61 -10.02 -14.77
N HIS A 62 7.25 -11.13 -14.13
CA HIS A 62 7.40 -12.47 -14.74
C HIS A 62 6.62 -12.59 -16.05
N LYS A 63 5.45 -11.96 -16.11
CA LYS A 63 4.60 -11.87 -17.31
C LYS A 63 5.01 -10.76 -18.29
N LYS A 64 6.10 -10.04 -18.00
CA LYS A 64 6.60 -8.92 -18.81
C LYS A 64 5.59 -7.79 -19.00
N ALA A 65 4.75 -7.55 -17.99
CA ALA A 65 3.84 -6.42 -18.00
C ALA A 65 4.61 -5.10 -17.98
N ASP A 66 4.19 -4.14 -18.78
CA ASP A 66 4.73 -2.77 -18.83
C ASP A 66 3.86 -1.75 -18.11
N THR A 67 2.64 -2.15 -17.77
CA THR A 67 1.61 -1.30 -17.18
C THR A 67 0.88 -2.03 -16.06
N ILE A 68 0.73 -1.35 -14.93
CA ILE A 68 -0.09 -1.80 -13.80
C ILE A 68 -1.36 -0.98 -13.76
N ILE A 69 -2.51 -1.64 -13.68
CA ILE A 69 -3.81 -0.98 -13.49
C ILE A 69 -4.28 -1.28 -12.08
N THR A 70 -4.69 -0.26 -11.35
CA THR A 70 -5.18 -0.41 -9.97
C THR A 70 -6.37 0.48 -9.71
N GLN A 71 -7.18 0.07 -8.72
CA GLN A 71 -8.39 0.74 -8.32
C GLN A 71 -8.49 0.82 -6.81
N GLY A 72 -9.06 1.90 -6.29
CA GLY A 72 -9.34 2.05 -4.87
C GLY A 72 -10.14 3.30 -4.54
N ALA A 73 -10.52 3.43 -3.28
CA ALA A 73 -11.16 4.65 -2.78
C ALA A 73 -10.20 5.86 -2.89
N THR A 74 -10.74 7.08 -2.87
CA THR A 74 -9.98 8.33 -2.97
C THR A 74 -8.74 8.33 -2.07
N GLN A 75 -8.87 7.97 -0.79
CA GLN A 75 -7.74 7.93 0.15
C GLN A 75 -7.17 6.50 0.33
N SER A 76 -6.95 5.78 -0.78
CA SER A 76 -6.47 4.40 -0.74
C SER A 76 -4.96 4.27 -0.56
N ASN A 77 -4.51 3.71 0.56
CA ASN A 77 -3.09 3.35 0.74
C ASN A 77 -2.62 2.25 -0.22
N HIS A 78 -3.56 1.43 -0.75
CA HIS A 78 -3.22 0.44 -1.76
C HIS A 78 -2.81 1.10 -3.07
N VAL A 79 -3.59 2.07 -3.53
CA VAL A 79 -3.32 2.81 -4.77
C VAL A 79 -1.96 3.50 -4.66
N ARG A 80 -1.73 4.25 -3.58
CA ARG A 80 -0.45 4.93 -3.33
C ARG A 80 0.75 3.98 -3.37
N GLN A 81 0.68 2.84 -2.69
CA GLN A 81 1.78 1.88 -2.69
C GLN A 81 1.97 1.22 -4.06
N THR A 82 0.88 1.00 -4.80
CA THR A 82 0.96 0.46 -6.18
C THR A 82 1.61 1.48 -7.11
N ALA A 83 1.21 2.74 -7.05
CA ALA A 83 1.84 3.81 -7.82
C ALA A 83 3.34 3.93 -7.52
N ALA A 84 3.69 3.89 -6.23
CA ALA A 84 5.08 4.01 -5.78
C ALA A 84 5.97 2.88 -6.28
N ILE A 85 5.52 1.62 -6.20
CA ILE A 85 6.33 0.51 -6.69
C ILE A 85 6.42 0.51 -8.21
N SER A 86 5.36 0.88 -8.91
CA SER A 86 5.37 1.01 -10.37
C SER A 86 6.38 2.08 -10.80
N ALA A 87 6.36 3.25 -10.17
CA ALA A 87 7.33 4.31 -10.45
C ALA A 87 8.78 3.88 -10.17
N LYS A 88 9.02 3.18 -9.04
CA LYS A 88 10.35 2.66 -8.68
C LYS A 88 10.90 1.69 -9.72
N LEU A 89 10.05 0.92 -10.37
CA LEU A 89 10.42 -0.09 -11.36
C LEU A 89 10.33 0.40 -12.81
N GLY A 90 9.96 1.65 -13.03
CA GLY A 90 9.80 2.22 -14.38
C GLY A 90 8.56 1.73 -15.12
N LEU A 91 7.60 1.09 -14.43
CA LEU A 91 6.34 0.64 -15.02
C LEU A 91 5.35 1.82 -15.12
N ARG A 92 4.50 1.77 -16.14
CA ARG A 92 3.33 2.66 -16.17
C ARG A 92 2.32 2.24 -15.12
N CYS A 93 1.62 3.21 -14.54
CA CYS A 93 0.54 2.94 -13.58
C CYS A 93 -0.69 3.75 -13.95
N GLU A 94 -1.79 3.06 -14.20
CA GLU A 94 -3.11 3.66 -14.43
C GLU A 94 -3.94 3.48 -13.16
N ILE A 95 -4.49 4.59 -12.65
CA ILE A 95 -5.16 4.64 -11.35
C ILE A 95 -6.62 5.06 -11.56
N LEU A 96 -7.54 4.25 -11.05
CA LEU A 96 -8.96 4.61 -10.91
C LEU A 96 -9.26 4.86 -9.44
N LEU A 97 -9.66 6.10 -9.12
CA LEU A 97 -10.12 6.45 -7.78
C LEU A 97 -11.64 6.48 -7.73
N GLU A 98 -12.19 5.75 -6.75
CA GLU A 98 -13.62 5.71 -6.49
C GLU A 98 -13.98 6.70 -5.37
N HIS A 99 -14.89 7.59 -5.68
CA HIS A 99 -15.46 8.53 -4.71
C HIS A 99 -16.56 7.87 -3.89
N ARG A 100 -16.18 7.06 -2.89
CA ARG A 100 -17.11 6.21 -2.13
C ARG A 100 -17.88 6.93 -1.03
N THR A 101 -17.35 8.04 -0.54
CA THR A 101 -17.92 8.75 0.64
C THR A 101 -18.87 9.88 0.26
N GLY A 102 -18.83 10.37 -0.98
CA GLY A 102 -19.54 11.56 -1.41
C GLY A 102 -19.06 12.86 -0.73
N SER A 103 -17.88 12.84 -0.10
CA SER A 103 -17.32 14.03 0.57
C SER A 103 -16.73 15.01 -0.43
N ASP A 104 -17.19 16.26 -0.38
CA ASP A 104 -16.64 17.36 -1.19
C ASP A 104 -15.52 18.13 -0.44
N ASP A 105 -15.05 17.61 0.69
CA ASP A 105 -13.96 18.20 1.47
C ASP A 105 -12.67 18.23 0.62
N PRO A 106 -12.09 19.43 0.35
CA PRO A 106 -10.86 19.56 -0.42
C PRO A 106 -9.69 18.78 0.19
N ASP A 107 -9.58 18.70 1.50
CA ASP A 107 -8.52 17.93 2.17
C ASP A 107 -8.67 16.43 1.90
N TYR A 108 -9.90 15.94 1.85
CA TYR A 108 -10.17 14.55 1.48
C TYR A 108 -9.86 14.27 -0.01
N LEU A 109 -10.17 15.22 -0.89
CA LEU A 109 -10.04 15.03 -2.35
C LEU A 109 -8.62 15.30 -2.88
N GLU A 110 -7.81 16.10 -2.19
CA GLU A 110 -6.55 16.61 -2.74
C GLU A 110 -5.30 16.28 -1.91
N ASN A 111 -5.46 16.04 -0.60
CA ASN A 111 -4.37 15.76 0.33
C ASN A 111 -4.13 14.25 0.55
N GLY A 112 -3.23 13.92 1.48
CA GLY A 112 -2.96 12.55 1.91
C GLY A 112 -2.48 11.64 0.81
N ASN A 113 -3.16 10.51 0.62
CA ASN A 113 -2.80 9.54 -0.41
C ASN A 113 -2.96 10.10 -1.82
N VAL A 114 -4.00 10.89 -2.10
CA VAL A 114 -4.24 11.51 -3.41
C VAL A 114 -3.08 12.42 -3.81
N LEU A 115 -2.61 13.25 -2.88
CA LEU A 115 -1.46 14.12 -3.13
C LEU A 115 -0.21 13.31 -3.51
N LEU A 116 0.04 12.23 -2.78
CA LEU A 116 1.17 11.34 -3.06
C LEU A 116 1.01 10.62 -4.39
N ASP A 117 -0.18 10.15 -4.71
CA ASP A 117 -0.49 9.54 -5.99
C ASP A 117 -0.19 10.50 -7.15
N ARG A 118 -0.64 11.75 -7.07
CA ARG A 118 -0.35 12.79 -8.07
C ARG A 118 1.14 13.09 -8.23
N LYS A 119 1.92 13.04 -7.15
CA LYS A 119 3.37 13.28 -7.18
C LYS A 119 4.18 12.11 -7.69
N ILE A 120 3.73 10.88 -7.43
CA ILE A 120 4.44 9.64 -7.75
C ILE A 120 3.93 9.04 -9.06
N GLY A 121 2.62 9.04 -9.29
CA GLY A 121 1.97 8.50 -10.47
C GLY A 121 2.04 9.48 -11.65
N ARG A 122 2.42 9.00 -12.83
CA ARG A 122 2.57 9.86 -14.02
C ARG A 122 1.26 10.15 -14.76
N ARG A 123 0.15 9.46 -14.47
CA ARG A 123 -1.16 9.72 -15.09
C ARG A 123 -2.30 9.36 -14.14
N PHE A 124 -3.20 10.32 -13.94
CA PHE A 124 -4.54 10.15 -13.38
C PHE A 124 -5.58 10.24 -14.47
N ARG A 125 -6.59 9.42 -14.39
CA ARG A 125 -7.86 9.59 -15.09
C ARG A 125 -9.00 9.54 -14.07
#